data_6010b79e930bb8efa77584ca99daa376
#
_entry.id   6010b79e930bb8efa77584ca99daa376
#
_cell.length_a   1.000
_cell.length_b   1.000
_cell.length_c   1.000
_cell.angle_alpha   90.00
_cell.angle_beta   90.00
_cell.angle_gamma   90.00
#
_symmetry.space_group_name_H-M   'P 1'
#
loop_
_entity.id
_entity.type
_entity.pdbx_description
1 polymer ?
#
loop_
_entity_poly.entity_id
_entity_poly.type
_entity_poly.pdbx_seq_one_letter_code
_entity_poly.pdbx_strand_id
1 'polypeptide(L)'
;MRRRTVTTPDGRALDVHEGGDPRGVAVVAIYGTPSGGLIYEQHSDEAARQGIRLVSWARPGYAGSDPQPGRTVADVVPDAGAVADALGIERFGVWGVSGGGPHALALAALLPDRVPAAASLAGVAPWEAEGLDYLDGMGEANLEEFAAVLEGRTALEPLLQAYRTAFATATGADLRREFATLLSEVDAAVASDDLADHLVGTMQAGLAHRVDGWADDDFAFVAPWGFDLDAIAVPVLIWHGEHDRFVPTSHGRWLAARVPGAEARISAEDGHLTLMAHRVGEVHDWLLERLV
;
A
#
# COMPACT_ATOMS: atom_id res chain seq x y z
N MET A 1 -19.05 -6.76 -0.20
CA MET A 1 -18.05 -6.16 -1.11
C MET A 1 -18.46 -6.33 -2.57
N ARG A 2 -18.12 -5.39 -3.46
CA ARG A 2 -18.40 -5.46 -4.90
C ARG A 2 -17.07 -5.48 -5.64
N ARG A 3 -17.03 -6.16 -6.79
CA ARG A 3 -15.86 -6.21 -7.69
C ARG A 3 -16.29 -5.78 -9.08
N ARG A 4 -15.44 -5.03 -9.78
CA ARG A 4 -15.65 -4.64 -11.18
C ARG A 4 -14.33 -4.45 -11.91
N THR A 5 -14.38 -4.48 -13.22
CA THR A 5 -13.26 -4.09 -14.08
C THR A 5 -13.49 -2.64 -14.53
N VAL A 6 -12.43 -1.83 -14.41
CA VAL A 6 -12.37 -0.46 -14.96
C VAL A 6 -11.34 -0.44 -16.08
N THR A 7 -11.67 0.20 -17.20
CA THR A 7 -10.71 0.39 -18.30
C THR A 7 -10.09 1.77 -18.18
N THR A 8 -8.78 1.82 -18.16
CA THR A 8 -7.99 3.06 -18.15
C THR A 8 -7.99 3.74 -19.53
N PRO A 9 -7.61 5.03 -19.65
CA PRO A 9 -7.53 5.73 -20.93
C PRO A 9 -6.58 5.09 -21.95
N ASP A 10 -5.53 4.40 -21.49
CA ASP A 10 -4.58 3.66 -22.32
C ASP A 10 -5.03 2.24 -22.68
N GLY A 11 -6.24 1.84 -22.23
CA GLY A 11 -6.89 0.59 -22.57
C GLY A 11 -6.60 -0.58 -21.63
N ARG A 12 -5.80 -0.38 -20.57
CA ARG A 12 -5.56 -1.42 -19.54
C ARG A 12 -6.82 -1.67 -18.71
N ALA A 13 -7.03 -2.92 -18.32
CA ALA A 13 -8.02 -3.30 -17.32
C ALA A 13 -7.46 -3.15 -15.90
N LEU A 14 -8.27 -2.64 -14.98
CA LEU A 14 -8.00 -2.63 -13.54
C LEU A 14 -9.08 -3.41 -12.79
N ASP A 15 -8.66 -4.26 -11.88
CA ASP A 15 -9.53 -5.06 -10.99
C ASP A 15 -9.84 -4.25 -9.73
N VAL A 16 -11.06 -3.71 -9.64
CA VAL A 16 -11.47 -2.74 -8.62
C VAL A 16 -12.42 -3.37 -7.61
N HIS A 17 -12.21 -3.06 -6.35
CA HIS A 17 -12.99 -3.52 -5.21
C HIS A 17 -13.66 -2.35 -4.48
N GLU A 18 -14.91 -2.53 -4.08
CA GLU A 18 -15.65 -1.56 -3.29
C GLU A 18 -16.20 -2.20 -2.01
N GLY A 19 -16.06 -1.49 -0.90
CA GLY A 19 -16.58 -1.83 0.42
C GLY A 19 -17.18 -0.61 1.12
N GLY A 20 -17.53 -0.75 2.39
CA GLY A 20 -18.09 0.34 3.18
C GLY A 20 -19.54 0.71 2.79
N ASP A 21 -19.92 1.97 3.05
CA ASP A 21 -21.22 2.54 2.65
C ASP A 21 -21.15 3.02 1.19
N PRO A 22 -21.94 2.45 0.27
CA PRO A 22 -21.92 2.84 -1.15
C PRO A 22 -22.37 4.29 -1.41
N ARG A 23 -22.95 4.97 -0.41
CA ARG A 23 -23.37 6.38 -0.48
C ARG A 23 -22.47 7.29 0.36
N GLY A 24 -21.44 6.72 1.01
CA GLY A 24 -20.53 7.42 1.88
C GLY A 24 -19.54 8.31 1.13
N VAL A 25 -18.75 9.04 1.93
CA VAL A 25 -17.60 9.82 1.44
C VAL A 25 -16.58 8.87 0.85
N ALA A 26 -16.04 9.18 -0.33
CA ALA A 26 -15.10 8.29 -1.00
C ALA A 26 -13.71 8.34 -0.34
N VAL A 27 -13.20 7.17 -0.03
CA VAL A 27 -11.81 6.96 0.42
C VAL A 27 -11.20 5.82 -0.39
N VAL A 28 -9.99 6.06 -0.89
CA VAL A 28 -9.19 5.07 -1.60
C VAL A 28 -8.19 4.44 -0.66
N ALA A 29 -8.12 3.12 -0.65
CA ALA A 29 -7.14 2.31 0.06
C ALA A 29 -6.12 1.72 -0.92
N ILE A 30 -4.84 2.01 -0.73
CA ILE A 30 -3.76 1.41 -1.52
C ILE A 30 -2.97 0.46 -0.61
N TYR A 31 -3.21 -0.83 -0.80
CA TYR A 31 -2.56 -1.86 0.01
C TYR A 31 -1.08 -2.06 -0.37
N GLY A 32 -0.35 -2.75 0.51
CA GLY A 32 1.08 -3.00 0.38
C GLY A 32 1.48 -3.89 -0.81
N THR A 33 2.71 -4.35 -0.79
CA THR A 33 3.34 -5.20 -1.82
C THR A 33 3.77 -6.52 -1.17
N PRO A 34 3.42 -7.68 -1.78
CA PRO A 34 2.48 -7.86 -2.90
C PRO A 34 1.01 -7.88 -2.43
N SER A 35 0.07 -7.41 -3.27
CA SER A 35 -1.35 -7.44 -2.93
C SER A 35 -2.25 -7.50 -4.16
N GLY A 36 -3.33 -8.30 -4.07
CA GLY A 36 -4.43 -8.29 -5.04
C GLY A 36 -5.42 -7.14 -4.87
N GLY A 37 -5.18 -6.21 -3.95
CA GLY A 37 -6.07 -5.07 -3.69
C GLY A 37 -7.37 -5.45 -3.00
N LEU A 38 -7.49 -6.66 -2.43
CA LEU A 38 -8.69 -7.07 -1.70
C LEU A 38 -8.87 -6.22 -0.45
N ILE A 39 -10.06 -5.69 -0.26
CA ILE A 39 -10.38 -4.93 0.95
C ILE A 39 -10.50 -5.90 2.14
N TYR A 40 -9.81 -5.61 3.23
CA TYR A 40 -9.97 -6.35 4.48
C TYR A 40 -11.39 -6.12 5.05
N GLU A 41 -12.06 -7.19 5.46
CA GLU A 41 -13.47 -7.11 5.88
C GLU A 41 -13.66 -6.12 7.04
N GLN A 42 -12.77 -6.14 8.03
CA GLN A 42 -12.81 -5.18 9.13
C GLN A 42 -12.66 -3.72 8.66
N HIS A 43 -11.86 -3.44 7.65
CA HIS A 43 -11.76 -2.10 7.06
C HIS A 43 -13.06 -1.70 6.35
N SER A 44 -13.71 -2.64 5.67
CA SER A 44 -15.01 -2.41 5.04
C SER A 44 -16.10 -2.11 6.07
N ASP A 45 -16.12 -2.86 7.17
CA ASP A 45 -17.10 -2.68 8.24
C ASP A 45 -16.88 -1.37 8.99
N GLU A 46 -15.61 -1.01 9.25
CA GLU A 46 -15.26 0.28 9.85
C GLU A 46 -15.68 1.43 8.95
N ALA A 47 -15.32 1.36 7.67
CA ALA A 47 -15.72 2.34 6.66
C ALA A 47 -17.25 2.50 6.59
N ALA A 48 -18.01 1.39 6.65
CA ALA A 48 -19.47 1.45 6.66
C ALA A 48 -20.02 2.17 7.89
N ARG A 49 -19.45 1.92 9.07
CA ARG A 49 -19.84 2.60 10.33
C ARG A 49 -19.56 4.10 10.30
N GLN A 50 -18.50 4.51 9.60
CA GLN A 50 -18.08 5.90 9.47
C GLN A 50 -18.71 6.63 8.27
N GLY A 51 -19.60 5.96 7.49
CA GLY A 51 -20.19 6.56 6.30
C GLY A 51 -19.19 6.76 5.15
N ILE A 52 -18.22 5.86 5.01
CA ILE A 52 -17.20 5.89 3.97
C ILE A 52 -17.51 4.85 2.90
N ARG A 53 -17.43 5.26 1.64
CA ARG A 53 -17.33 4.38 0.48
C ARG A 53 -15.87 4.06 0.24
N LEU A 54 -15.44 2.85 0.64
CA LEU A 54 -14.05 2.41 0.52
C LEU A 54 -13.80 1.79 -0.85
N VAL A 55 -12.78 2.25 -1.55
CA VAL A 55 -12.38 1.78 -2.88
C VAL A 55 -10.93 1.33 -2.85
N SER A 56 -10.64 0.21 -3.48
CA SER A 56 -9.28 -0.27 -3.71
C SER A 56 -9.19 -0.92 -5.09
N TRP A 57 -7.99 -1.14 -5.59
CA TRP A 57 -7.77 -1.95 -6.80
C TRP A 57 -6.45 -2.70 -6.73
N ALA A 58 -6.38 -3.78 -7.48
CA ALA A 58 -5.12 -4.43 -7.77
C ALA A 58 -4.27 -3.51 -8.66
N ARG A 59 -3.08 -3.12 -8.21
CA ARG A 59 -2.16 -2.34 -9.04
C ARG A 59 -1.80 -3.09 -10.33
N PRO A 60 -1.31 -2.42 -11.37
CA PRO A 60 -0.94 -3.06 -12.63
C PRO A 60 -0.05 -4.30 -12.44
N GLY A 61 -0.42 -5.39 -13.11
CA GLY A 61 0.30 -6.67 -13.04
C GLY A 61 -0.11 -7.60 -11.89
N TYR A 62 -1.02 -7.16 -11.00
CA TYR A 62 -1.62 -8.04 -9.97
C TYR A 62 -3.04 -8.47 -10.34
N ALA A 63 -3.44 -9.65 -9.86
CA ALA A 63 -4.79 -10.19 -10.01
C ALA A 63 -5.32 -10.07 -11.45
N GLY A 64 -6.47 -9.42 -11.62
CA GLY A 64 -7.11 -9.15 -12.91
C GLY A 64 -6.68 -7.85 -13.59
N SER A 65 -5.73 -7.11 -13.02
CA SER A 65 -5.21 -5.88 -13.61
C SER A 65 -4.13 -6.16 -14.65
N ASP A 66 -4.22 -5.48 -15.80
CA ASP A 66 -3.21 -5.60 -16.84
C ASP A 66 -1.86 -5.03 -16.38
N PRO A 67 -0.73 -5.61 -16.80
CA PRO A 67 0.59 -5.12 -16.43
C PRO A 67 0.91 -3.76 -17.10
N GLN A 68 1.77 -3.01 -16.43
CA GLN A 68 2.38 -1.77 -16.92
C GLN A 68 3.88 -1.82 -16.64
N PRO A 69 4.64 -2.50 -17.49
CA PRO A 69 6.07 -2.69 -17.27
C PRO A 69 6.84 -1.35 -17.23
N GLY A 70 7.74 -1.23 -16.24
CA GLY A 70 8.58 -0.03 -16.10
C GLY A 70 7.85 1.18 -15.55
N ARG A 71 6.68 0.99 -14.94
CA ARG A 71 5.97 2.06 -14.22
C ARG A 71 6.80 2.61 -13.07
N THR A 72 6.60 3.87 -12.78
CA THR A 72 7.07 4.56 -11.58
C THR A 72 5.95 4.61 -10.53
N VAL A 73 6.26 5.11 -9.34
CA VAL A 73 5.25 5.36 -8.31
C VAL A 73 4.18 6.36 -8.79
N ALA A 74 4.58 7.38 -9.57
CA ALA A 74 3.68 8.40 -10.11
C ALA A 74 2.64 7.86 -11.10
N ASP A 75 2.89 6.71 -11.72
CA ASP A 75 1.97 6.10 -12.69
C ASP A 75 0.66 5.59 -12.06
N VAL A 76 0.52 5.61 -10.73
CA VAL A 76 -0.75 5.40 -10.04
C VAL A 76 -1.80 6.48 -10.34
N VAL A 77 -1.37 7.68 -10.75
CA VAL A 77 -2.24 8.85 -10.91
C VAL A 77 -3.29 8.65 -12.03
N PRO A 78 -2.94 8.27 -13.27
CA PRO A 78 -3.93 7.98 -14.30
C PRO A 78 -4.86 6.82 -13.93
N ASP A 79 -4.36 5.81 -13.21
CA ASP A 79 -5.18 4.69 -12.75
C ASP A 79 -6.22 5.14 -11.72
N ALA A 80 -5.82 5.91 -10.71
CA ALA A 80 -6.72 6.49 -9.72
C ALA A 80 -7.77 7.41 -10.36
N GLY A 81 -7.37 8.21 -11.34
CA GLY A 81 -8.27 9.05 -12.13
C GLY A 81 -9.33 8.22 -12.85
N ALA A 82 -8.91 7.17 -13.57
CA ALA A 82 -9.81 6.28 -14.31
C ALA A 82 -10.79 5.56 -13.36
N VAL A 83 -10.31 5.06 -12.24
CA VAL A 83 -11.16 4.42 -11.22
C VAL A 83 -12.18 5.39 -10.66
N ALA A 84 -11.75 6.60 -10.26
CA ALA A 84 -12.64 7.60 -9.71
C ALA A 84 -13.71 8.05 -10.73
N ASP A 85 -13.34 8.28 -11.98
CA ASP A 85 -14.27 8.65 -13.07
C ASP A 85 -15.29 7.56 -13.34
N ALA A 86 -14.86 6.30 -13.44
CA ALA A 86 -15.76 5.15 -13.66
C ALA A 86 -16.74 4.93 -12.49
N LEU A 87 -16.41 5.39 -11.28
CA LEU A 87 -17.22 5.30 -10.08
C LEU A 87 -18.04 6.55 -9.81
N GLY A 88 -17.89 7.63 -10.61
CA GLY A 88 -18.56 8.90 -10.41
C GLY A 88 -18.07 9.63 -9.15
N ILE A 89 -16.80 9.46 -8.78
CA ILE A 89 -16.17 10.08 -7.62
C ILE A 89 -15.40 11.32 -8.09
N GLU A 90 -15.81 12.50 -7.63
CA GLU A 90 -15.13 13.76 -7.96
C GLU A 90 -13.90 13.99 -7.07
N ARG A 91 -14.05 13.77 -5.76
CA ARG A 91 -12.98 13.94 -4.74
C ARG A 91 -12.98 12.76 -3.79
N PHE A 92 -11.80 12.41 -3.29
CA PHE A 92 -11.62 11.30 -2.35
C PHE A 92 -10.42 11.52 -1.44
N GLY A 93 -10.49 11.00 -0.23
CA GLY A 93 -9.31 10.83 0.60
C GLY A 93 -8.54 9.59 0.17
N VAL A 94 -7.25 9.53 0.48
CA VAL A 94 -6.45 8.34 0.18
C VAL A 94 -5.60 7.95 1.38
N TRP A 95 -5.50 6.66 1.62
CA TRP A 95 -4.45 6.13 2.48
C TRP A 95 -3.73 4.97 1.78
N GLY A 96 -2.44 4.86 2.07
CA GLY A 96 -1.63 3.74 1.60
C GLY A 96 -0.86 3.12 2.74
N VAL A 97 -0.72 1.79 2.74
CA VAL A 97 0.07 1.06 3.73
C VAL A 97 1.27 0.40 3.07
N SER A 98 2.44 0.42 3.75
CA SER A 98 3.65 -0.25 3.24
C SER A 98 4.01 0.25 1.84
N GLY A 99 4.20 -0.64 0.84
CA GLY A 99 4.36 -0.28 -0.57
C GLY A 99 3.23 0.56 -1.18
N GLY A 100 2.07 0.66 -0.51
CA GLY A 100 0.98 1.58 -0.90
C GLY A 100 1.22 3.03 -0.50
N GLY A 101 2.06 3.27 0.51
CA GLY A 101 2.36 4.61 1.03
C GLY A 101 2.89 5.59 -0.01
N PRO A 102 3.95 5.24 -0.77
CA PRO A 102 4.46 6.06 -1.87
C PRO A 102 3.40 6.47 -2.89
N HIS A 103 2.52 5.53 -3.24
CA HIS A 103 1.43 5.78 -4.20
C HIS A 103 0.39 6.78 -3.64
N ALA A 104 0.07 6.71 -2.33
CA ALA A 104 -0.80 7.70 -1.69
C ALA A 104 -0.16 9.10 -1.71
N LEU A 105 1.16 9.19 -1.48
CA LEU A 105 1.90 10.45 -1.58
C LEU A 105 1.96 10.99 -3.02
N ALA A 106 2.09 10.11 -4.03
CA ALA A 106 2.01 10.51 -5.43
C ALA A 106 0.66 11.14 -5.78
N LEU A 107 -0.44 10.57 -5.30
CA LEU A 107 -1.77 11.12 -5.49
C LEU A 107 -1.94 12.48 -4.80
N ALA A 108 -1.38 12.65 -3.61
CA ALA A 108 -1.38 13.94 -2.91
C ALA A 108 -0.58 15.02 -3.65
N ALA A 109 0.54 14.65 -4.28
CA ALA A 109 1.40 15.57 -5.00
C ALA A 109 0.82 15.97 -6.37
N LEU A 110 0.30 14.98 -7.12
CA LEU A 110 0.00 15.11 -8.54
C LEU A 110 -1.50 15.26 -8.86
N LEU A 111 -2.38 15.01 -7.89
CA LEU A 111 -3.83 15.08 -8.05
C LEU A 111 -4.52 15.89 -6.93
N PRO A 112 -3.96 17.04 -6.48
CA PRO A 112 -4.42 17.75 -5.29
C PRO A 112 -5.88 18.26 -5.41
N ASP A 113 -6.36 18.55 -6.60
CA ASP A 113 -7.75 18.99 -6.83
C ASP A 113 -8.77 17.89 -6.51
N ARG A 114 -8.38 16.61 -6.63
CA ARG A 114 -9.23 15.45 -6.35
C ARG A 114 -8.90 14.77 -5.03
N VAL A 115 -7.68 14.91 -4.54
CA VAL A 115 -7.16 14.29 -3.30
C VAL A 115 -6.82 15.35 -2.27
N PRO A 116 -7.80 15.84 -1.51
CA PRO A 116 -7.60 16.93 -0.55
C PRO A 116 -6.86 16.52 0.73
N ALA A 117 -6.68 15.23 0.97
CA ALA A 117 -5.90 14.71 2.10
C ALA A 117 -5.40 13.29 1.81
N ALA A 118 -4.23 12.96 2.31
CA ALA A 118 -3.61 11.65 2.16
C ALA A 118 -2.98 11.14 3.46
N ALA A 119 -2.89 9.81 3.61
CA ALA A 119 -2.18 9.20 4.72
C ALA A 119 -1.22 8.10 4.20
N SER A 120 0.00 8.06 4.74
CA SER A 120 0.97 7.01 4.52
C SER A 120 1.22 6.28 5.83
N LEU A 121 0.88 4.99 5.87
CA LEU A 121 1.00 4.10 7.02
C LEU A 121 2.16 3.14 6.77
N ALA A 122 3.16 3.12 7.62
CA ALA A 122 4.33 2.25 7.46
C ALA A 122 4.92 2.29 6.03
N GLY A 123 4.86 3.46 5.37
CA GLY A 123 5.28 3.61 3.97
C GLY A 123 6.80 3.68 3.83
N VAL A 124 7.33 3.12 2.74
CA VAL A 124 8.76 3.26 2.40
C VAL A 124 9.06 4.70 1.97
N ALA A 125 10.28 5.16 2.21
CA ALA A 125 10.83 6.41 1.66
C ALA A 125 11.45 6.15 0.28
N PRO A 126 11.81 7.19 -0.50
CA PRO A 126 12.57 7.01 -1.73
C PRO A 126 13.91 6.29 -1.49
N TRP A 127 14.32 5.46 -2.44
CA TRP A 127 15.60 4.74 -2.35
C TRP A 127 16.80 5.66 -2.16
N GLU A 128 16.84 6.77 -2.88
CA GLU A 128 17.91 7.76 -2.83
C GLU A 128 17.68 8.84 -1.73
N ALA A 129 16.90 8.53 -0.68
CA ALA A 129 16.61 9.44 0.40
C ALA A 129 17.91 9.86 1.14
N GLU A 130 18.31 11.10 0.99
CA GLU A 130 19.54 11.60 1.59
C GLU A 130 19.51 11.48 3.12
N GLY A 131 20.52 10.83 3.69
CA GLY A 131 20.66 10.63 5.14
C GLY A 131 19.85 9.46 5.70
N LEU A 132 19.18 8.67 4.85
CA LEU A 132 18.51 7.43 5.23
C LEU A 132 19.32 6.23 4.73
N ASP A 133 19.69 5.33 5.63
CA ASP A 133 20.07 3.97 5.23
C ASP A 133 18.77 3.17 5.01
N TYR A 134 18.43 2.97 3.74
CA TYR A 134 17.13 2.42 3.35
C TYR A 134 16.89 1.01 3.89
N LEU A 135 17.93 0.18 3.95
CA LEU A 135 17.84 -1.23 4.34
C LEU A 135 18.08 -1.47 5.84
N ASP A 136 18.60 -0.46 6.57
CA ASP A 136 18.94 -0.61 7.98
C ASP A 136 17.70 -0.91 8.84
N GLY A 137 17.72 -2.08 9.49
CA GLY A 137 16.63 -2.56 10.34
C GLY A 137 15.54 -3.37 9.62
N MET A 138 15.62 -3.56 8.31
CA MET A 138 14.73 -4.46 7.59
C MET A 138 15.02 -5.93 7.92
N GLY A 139 13.99 -6.79 7.89
CA GLY A 139 14.14 -8.23 8.09
C GLY A 139 14.81 -8.92 6.90
N GLU A 140 15.35 -10.13 7.13
CA GLU A 140 16.17 -10.88 6.17
C GLU A 140 15.49 -11.08 4.80
N ALA A 141 14.18 -11.37 4.78
CA ALA A 141 13.45 -11.57 3.53
C ALA A 141 13.44 -10.31 2.64
N ASN A 142 13.27 -9.12 3.24
CA ASN A 142 13.33 -7.87 2.51
C ASN A 142 14.76 -7.58 2.02
N LEU A 143 15.78 -7.89 2.83
CA LEU A 143 17.17 -7.72 2.42
C LEU A 143 17.52 -8.59 1.21
N GLU A 144 17.04 -9.86 1.19
CA GLU A 144 17.23 -10.77 0.06
C GLU A 144 16.50 -10.24 -1.20
N GLU A 145 15.26 -9.77 -1.04
CA GLU A 145 14.45 -9.23 -2.13
C GLU A 145 15.10 -7.98 -2.73
N PHE A 146 15.47 -7.00 -1.92
CA PHE A 146 16.12 -5.79 -2.42
C PHE A 146 17.53 -6.07 -3.01
N ALA A 147 18.26 -7.04 -2.50
CA ALA A 147 19.52 -7.47 -3.13
C ALA A 147 19.27 -7.98 -4.55
N ALA A 148 18.23 -8.81 -4.76
CA ALA A 148 17.84 -9.31 -6.07
C ALA A 148 17.31 -8.19 -6.99
N VAL A 149 16.59 -7.20 -6.45
CA VAL A 149 16.15 -6.00 -7.19
C VAL A 149 17.35 -5.26 -7.76
N LEU A 150 18.38 -5.01 -6.95
CA LEU A 150 19.59 -4.28 -7.36
C LEU A 150 20.42 -5.05 -8.40
N GLU A 151 20.36 -6.39 -8.40
CA GLU A 151 20.96 -7.21 -9.45
C GLU A 151 20.16 -7.19 -10.75
N GLY A 152 18.88 -6.83 -10.68
CA GLY A 152 17.98 -6.68 -11.81
C GLY A 152 16.96 -7.82 -11.99
N ARG A 153 16.08 -7.64 -12.97
CA ARG A 153 14.91 -8.50 -13.21
C ARG A 153 15.25 -10.00 -13.32
N THR A 154 16.39 -10.33 -13.92
CA THR A 154 16.83 -11.73 -14.09
C THR A 154 17.13 -12.42 -12.76
N ALA A 155 17.57 -11.67 -11.75
CA ALA A 155 17.79 -12.18 -10.40
C ALA A 155 16.49 -12.19 -9.59
N LEU A 156 15.68 -11.13 -9.69
CA LEU A 156 14.47 -10.96 -8.91
C LEU A 156 13.36 -11.94 -9.28
N GLU A 157 13.04 -12.10 -10.57
CA GLU A 157 11.90 -12.93 -10.99
C GLU A 157 11.93 -14.38 -10.49
N PRO A 158 13.04 -15.11 -10.50
CA PRO A 158 13.10 -16.45 -9.92
C PRO A 158 12.76 -16.49 -8.43
N LEU A 159 13.22 -15.50 -7.66
CA LEU A 159 12.91 -15.36 -6.24
C LEU A 159 11.40 -15.15 -6.03
N LEU A 160 10.80 -14.20 -6.76
CA LEU A 160 9.37 -13.94 -6.68
C LEU A 160 8.52 -15.13 -7.14
N GLN A 161 8.98 -15.90 -8.13
CA GLN A 161 8.29 -17.15 -8.54
C GLN A 161 8.36 -18.22 -7.45
N ALA A 162 9.45 -18.30 -6.70
CA ALA A 162 9.55 -19.20 -5.55
C ALA A 162 8.55 -18.79 -4.46
N TYR A 163 8.50 -17.51 -4.11
CA TYR A 163 7.51 -16.97 -3.16
C TYR A 163 6.07 -17.19 -3.64
N ARG A 164 5.77 -16.91 -4.90
CA ARG A 164 4.45 -17.17 -5.48
C ARG A 164 4.05 -18.63 -5.33
N THR A 165 4.98 -19.55 -5.57
CA THR A 165 4.72 -20.99 -5.44
C THR A 165 4.45 -21.36 -3.99
N ALA A 166 5.21 -20.83 -3.04
CA ALA A 166 5.01 -21.05 -1.61
C ALA A 166 3.65 -20.49 -1.14
N PHE A 167 3.30 -19.27 -1.56
CA PHE A 167 2.03 -18.65 -1.18
C PHE A 167 0.81 -19.33 -1.80
N ALA A 168 0.93 -19.98 -2.96
CA ALA A 168 -0.21 -20.57 -3.68
C ALA A 168 -1.04 -21.56 -2.82
N THR A 169 -0.43 -22.21 -1.85
CA THR A 169 -1.07 -23.16 -0.94
C THR A 169 -0.90 -22.79 0.53
N ALA A 170 -0.30 -21.64 0.83
CA ALA A 170 -0.07 -21.20 2.20
C ALA A 170 -1.39 -20.91 2.91
N THR A 171 -1.42 -21.14 4.21
CA THR A 171 -2.46 -20.71 5.14
C THR A 171 -1.98 -19.50 5.94
N GLY A 172 -2.88 -18.83 6.67
CA GLY A 172 -2.47 -17.76 7.59
C GLY A 172 -1.46 -18.23 8.63
N ALA A 173 -1.55 -19.50 9.06
CA ALA A 173 -0.56 -20.09 9.98
C ALA A 173 0.82 -20.26 9.32
N ASP A 174 0.87 -20.60 8.04
CA ASP A 174 2.12 -20.68 7.27
C ASP A 174 2.73 -19.30 7.10
N LEU A 175 1.92 -18.27 6.79
CA LEU A 175 2.38 -16.88 6.67
C LEU A 175 3.04 -16.38 7.95
N ARG A 176 2.41 -16.62 9.12
CA ARG A 176 2.98 -16.24 10.41
C ARG A 176 4.34 -16.89 10.66
N ARG A 177 4.52 -18.13 10.22
CA ARG A 177 5.79 -18.86 10.34
C ARG A 177 6.85 -18.30 9.40
N GLU A 178 6.52 -18.09 8.14
CA GLU A 178 7.43 -17.55 7.14
C GLU A 178 7.86 -16.11 7.45
N PHE A 179 6.92 -15.29 7.96
CA PHE A 179 7.21 -13.91 8.34
C PHE A 179 7.74 -13.75 9.77
N ALA A 180 8.09 -14.86 10.48
CA ALA A 180 8.52 -14.80 11.87
C ALA A 180 9.73 -13.86 12.11
N THR A 181 10.63 -13.70 11.14
CA THR A 181 11.78 -12.78 11.22
C THR A 181 11.39 -11.31 10.97
N LEU A 182 10.28 -11.07 10.25
CA LEU A 182 9.74 -9.76 9.95
C LEU A 182 8.76 -9.26 11.02
N LEU A 183 8.09 -10.19 11.74
CA LEU A 183 7.14 -9.85 12.78
C LEU A 183 7.86 -9.41 14.04
N SER A 184 7.58 -8.21 14.51
CA SER A 184 7.86 -7.79 15.88
C SER A 184 6.91 -8.51 16.86
N GLU A 185 7.19 -8.42 18.17
CA GLU A 185 6.30 -9.00 19.17
C GLU A 185 4.88 -8.41 19.12
N VAL A 186 4.78 -7.09 18.86
CA VAL A 186 3.49 -6.41 18.76
C VAL A 186 2.74 -6.81 17.49
N ASP A 187 3.44 -7.02 16.36
CA ASP A 187 2.83 -7.50 15.12
C ASP A 187 2.41 -8.96 15.22
N ALA A 188 3.21 -9.81 15.85
CA ALA A 188 2.86 -11.19 16.11
C ALA A 188 1.60 -11.32 16.97
N ALA A 189 1.40 -10.41 17.94
CA ALA A 189 0.23 -10.40 18.82
C ALA A 189 -1.07 -10.06 18.06
N VAL A 190 -1.03 -9.28 16.98
CA VAL A 190 -2.20 -8.89 16.17
C VAL A 190 -2.39 -9.74 14.92
N ALA A 191 -1.43 -10.57 14.56
CA ALA A 191 -1.53 -11.50 13.44
C ALA A 191 -2.53 -12.63 13.74
N SER A 192 -3.80 -12.23 14.01
CA SER A 192 -4.94 -13.14 14.21
C SER A 192 -5.15 -14.02 12.98
N ASP A 193 -5.94 -15.09 13.14
CA ASP A 193 -6.26 -15.97 12.02
C ASP A 193 -6.92 -15.18 10.87
N ASP A 194 -7.89 -14.31 11.18
CA ASP A 194 -8.60 -13.51 10.19
C ASP A 194 -7.68 -12.56 9.40
N LEU A 195 -6.75 -11.87 10.09
CA LEU A 195 -5.81 -10.98 9.42
C LEU A 195 -4.80 -11.76 8.58
N ALA A 196 -4.25 -12.83 9.12
CA ALA A 196 -3.29 -13.66 8.42
C ALA A 196 -3.91 -14.34 7.19
N ASP A 197 -5.15 -14.85 7.29
CA ASP A 197 -5.89 -15.43 6.18
C ASP A 197 -6.24 -14.39 5.12
N HIS A 198 -6.58 -13.15 5.53
CA HIS A 198 -6.78 -12.05 4.59
C HIS A 198 -5.49 -11.72 3.84
N LEU A 199 -4.35 -11.60 4.55
CA LEU A 199 -3.05 -11.30 3.92
C LEU A 199 -2.67 -12.39 2.91
N VAL A 200 -2.77 -13.66 3.29
CA VAL A 200 -2.56 -14.79 2.37
C VAL A 200 -3.51 -14.70 1.18
N GLY A 201 -4.80 -14.49 1.43
CA GLY A 201 -5.82 -14.43 0.38
C GLY A 201 -5.56 -13.31 -0.63
N THR A 202 -5.13 -12.13 -0.18
CA THR A 202 -4.81 -11.02 -1.09
C THR A 202 -3.51 -11.25 -1.86
N MET A 203 -2.49 -11.89 -1.25
CA MET A 203 -1.27 -12.32 -1.95
C MET A 203 -1.57 -13.37 -3.00
N GLN A 204 -2.34 -14.41 -2.66
CA GLN A 204 -2.77 -15.47 -3.58
C GLN A 204 -3.54 -14.89 -4.77
N ALA A 205 -4.50 -14.00 -4.51
CA ALA A 205 -5.26 -13.33 -5.55
C ALA A 205 -4.35 -12.48 -6.45
N GLY A 206 -3.46 -11.69 -5.85
CA GLY A 206 -2.52 -10.82 -6.54
C GLY A 206 -1.57 -11.57 -7.45
N LEU A 207 -1.05 -12.70 -6.96
CA LEU A 207 -0.03 -13.50 -7.61
C LEU A 207 -0.59 -14.71 -8.40
N ALA A 208 -1.91 -14.84 -8.55
CA ALA A 208 -2.55 -16.00 -9.15
C ALA A 208 -1.99 -16.38 -10.53
N HIS A 209 -1.62 -15.38 -11.33
CA HIS A 209 -1.22 -15.59 -12.72
C HIS A 209 0.24 -15.25 -13.01
N ARG A 210 0.83 -14.29 -12.29
CA ARG A 210 2.14 -13.71 -12.62
C ARG A 210 2.77 -13.04 -11.40
N VAL A 211 4.04 -12.64 -11.51
CA VAL A 211 4.76 -11.85 -10.51
C VAL A 211 5.11 -10.45 -11.00
N ASP A 212 4.66 -10.08 -12.23
CA ASP A 212 5.03 -8.81 -12.87
C ASP A 212 4.68 -7.61 -11.98
N GLY A 213 3.49 -7.60 -11.36
CA GLY A 213 3.06 -6.53 -10.48
C GLY A 213 3.99 -6.32 -9.28
N TRP A 214 4.49 -7.42 -8.69
CA TRP A 214 5.44 -7.37 -7.59
C TRP A 214 6.79 -6.84 -8.05
N ALA A 215 7.36 -7.44 -9.11
CA ALA A 215 8.62 -6.98 -9.67
C ALA A 215 8.58 -5.50 -10.09
N ASP A 216 7.48 -5.05 -10.71
CA ASP A 216 7.35 -3.66 -11.14
C ASP A 216 7.16 -2.69 -9.96
N ASP A 217 6.52 -3.11 -8.84
CA ASP A 217 6.49 -2.33 -7.59
C ASP A 217 7.91 -2.17 -7.02
N ASP A 218 8.66 -3.27 -6.90
CA ASP A 218 10.01 -3.26 -6.33
C ASP A 218 10.94 -2.35 -7.13
N PHE A 219 10.91 -2.44 -8.47
CA PHE A 219 11.67 -1.53 -9.33
C PHE A 219 11.22 -0.08 -9.20
N ALA A 220 9.91 0.17 -9.03
CA ALA A 220 9.39 1.52 -8.84
C ALA A 220 9.86 2.13 -7.49
N PHE A 221 10.06 1.32 -6.45
CA PHE A 221 10.54 1.82 -5.15
C PHE A 221 12.01 2.24 -5.19
N VAL A 222 12.85 1.53 -5.95
CA VAL A 222 14.29 1.85 -6.06
C VAL A 222 14.63 2.82 -7.19
N ALA A 223 13.67 3.14 -8.06
CA ALA A 223 13.81 4.15 -9.10
C ALA A 223 13.31 5.53 -8.61
N PRO A 224 13.60 6.62 -9.33
CA PRO A 224 12.94 7.90 -9.08
C PRO A 224 11.42 7.75 -9.15
N TRP A 225 10.71 8.23 -8.13
CA TRP A 225 9.25 8.05 -7.99
C TRP A 225 8.41 8.76 -9.06
N GLY A 226 9.01 9.71 -9.81
CA GLY A 226 8.33 10.48 -10.86
C GLY A 226 7.57 11.71 -10.35
N PHE A 227 7.73 12.06 -9.07
CA PHE A 227 7.23 13.30 -8.48
C PHE A 227 8.13 13.77 -7.35
N ASP A 228 7.94 15.03 -6.93
CA ASP A 228 8.67 15.63 -5.83
C ASP A 228 7.79 15.71 -4.58
N LEU A 229 8.30 15.25 -3.45
CA LEU A 229 7.60 15.32 -2.15
C LEU A 229 7.36 16.79 -1.74
N ASP A 230 8.25 17.71 -2.11
CA ASP A 230 8.10 19.14 -1.82
C ASP A 230 6.91 19.77 -2.59
N ALA A 231 6.39 19.10 -3.61
CA ALA A 231 5.20 19.54 -4.35
C ALA A 231 3.87 19.25 -3.63
N ILE A 232 3.89 18.46 -2.56
CA ILE A 232 2.69 18.12 -1.80
C ILE A 232 2.20 19.37 -1.07
N ALA A 233 0.98 19.84 -1.43
CA ALA A 233 0.36 21.03 -0.85
C ALA A 233 -0.89 20.71 -0.01
N VAL A 234 -1.34 19.46 -0.02
CA VAL A 234 -2.49 19.00 0.78
C VAL A 234 -2.03 18.43 2.13
N PRO A 235 -2.90 18.40 3.15
CA PRO A 235 -2.61 17.73 4.41
C PRO A 235 -2.21 16.27 4.21
N VAL A 236 -1.10 15.86 4.85
CA VAL A 236 -0.63 14.47 4.85
C VAL A 236 -0.40 13.99 6.26
N LEU A 237 -0.91 12.80 6.56
CA LEU A 237 -0.60 12.04 7.77
C LEU A 237 0.50 11.01 7.44
N ILE A 238 1.61 11.06 8.16
CA ILE A 238 2.63 10.02 8.16
C ILE A 238 2.54 9.27 9.49
N TRP A 239 2.10 8.01 9.44
CA TRP A 239 1.97 7.18 10.64
C TRP A 239 2.88 5.95 10.56
N HIS A 240 3.73 5.78 11.55
CA HIS A 240 4.73 4.69 11.56
C HIS A 240 4.89 4.10 12.96
N GLY A 241 5.04 2.78 13.04
CA GLY A 241 5.32 2.07 14.29
C GLY A 241 6.81 1.99 14.59
N GLU A 242 7.19 2.14 15.87
CA GLU A 242 8.62 2.01 16.27
C GLU A 242 9.11 0.56 16.23
N HIS A 243 8.17 -0.41 16.24
CA HIS A 243 8.49 -1.85 16.19
C HIS A 243 8.45 -2.44 14.78
N ASP A 244 8.30 -1.61 13.74
CA ASP A 244 8.22 -2.07 12.36
C ASP A 244 9.56 -2.64 11.88
N ARG A 245 9.55 -3.92 11.43
CA ARG A 245 10.68 -4.64 10.86
C ARG A 245 10.54 -4.91 9.35
N PHE A 246 9.37 -4.63 8.79
CA PHE A 246 9.15 -4.67 7.34
C PHE A 246 9.70 -3.38 6.71
N VAL A 247 9.26 -2.24 7.25
CA VAL A 247 9.71 -0.92 6.87
C VAL A 247 10.11 -0.20 8.16
N PRO A 248 11.39 -0.07 8.47
CA PRO A 248 11.84 0.54 9.71
C PRO A 248 11.33 1.97 9.91
N THR A 249 11.10 2.36 11.16
CA THR A 249 10.52 3.68 11.51
C THR A 249 11.36 4.87 11.01
N SER A 250 12.63 4.64 10.66
CA SER A 250 13.52 5.63 10.00
C SER A 250 12.90 6.19 8.72
N HIS A 251 12.21 5.35 7.93
CA HIS A 251 11.48 5.78 6.72
C HIS A 251 10.35 6.77 7.05
N GLY A 252 9.51 6.44 8.01
CA GLY A 252 8.42 7.32 8.43
C GLY A 252 8.92 8.64 9.01
N ARG A 253 9.98 8.62 9.81
CA ARG A 253 10.63 9.83 10.34
C ARG A 253 11.21 10.68 9.23
N TRP A 254 11.85 10.07 8.25
CA TRP A 254 12.39 10.76 7.07
C TRP A 254 11.27 11.40 6.24
N LEU A 255 10.21 10.66 5.92
CA LEU A 255 9.06 11.17 5.18
C LEU A 255 8.39 12.33 5.92
N ALA A 256 8.18 12.19 7.24
CA ALA A 256 7.57 13.24 8.06
C ALA A 256 8.39 14.54 8.10
N ALA A 257 9.73 14.42 8.03
CA ALA A 257 10.62 15.57 7.96
C ALA A 257 10.67 16.23 6.57
N ARG A 258 10.34 15.46 5.51
CA ARG A 258 10.48 15.91 4.12
C ARG A 258 9.17 16.41 3.50
N VAL A 259 8.04 15.79 3.83
CA VAL A 259 6.73 16.21 3.30
C VAL A 259 6.29 17.51 3.98
N PRO A 260 6.03 18.59 3.22
CA PRO A 260 5.69 19.88 3.81
C PRO A 260 4.43 19.82 4.67
N GLY A 261 4.52 20.25 5.92
CA GLY A 261 3.37 20.30 6.83
C GLY A 261 2.77 18.96 7.22
N ALA A 262 3.50 17.85 7.04
CA ALA A 262 3.02 16.53 7.43
C ALA A 262 2.72 16.44 8.93
N GLU A 263 1.56 15.87 9.27
CA GLU A 263 1.28 15.41 10.63
C GLU A 263 1.98 14.07 10.84
N ALA A 264 2.93 14.04 11.79
CA ALA A 264 3.68 12.83 12.09
C ALA A 264 3.11 12.12 13.31
N ARG A 265 2.79 10.83 13.19
CA ARG A 265 2.44 9.93 14.29
C ARG A 265 3.44 8.76 14.31
N ILE A 266 4.45 8.88 15.16
CA ILE A 266 5.40 7.80 15.40
C ILE A 266 4.97 7.10 16.68
N SER A 267 4.45 5.89 16.54
CA SER A 267 3.82 5.16 17.64
C SER A 267 4.79 4.18 18.28
N ALA A 268 5.02 4.34 19.60
CA ALA A 268 5.84 3.43 20.38
C ALA A 268 5.16 2.06 20.66
N GLU A 269 3.87 1.93 20.34
CA GLU A 269 3.07 0.74 20.60
C GLU A 269 2.82 -0.09 19.33
N ASP A 270 3.11 0.47 18.16
CA ASP A 270 2.77 -0.13 16.87
C ASP A 270 4.01 -0.68 16.15
N GLY A 271 3.79 -1.69 15.34
CA GLY A 271 4.69 -2.22 14.32
C GLY A 271 4.09 -1.99 12.93
N HIS A 272 4.30 -2.92 12.02
CA HIS A 272 3.81 -2.87 10.65
C HIS A 272 2.33 -3.28 10.54
N LEU A 273 2.02 -4.46 11.07
CA LEU A 273 0.67 -5.03 10.97
C LEU A 273 -0.31 -4.38 11.94
N THR A 274 0.15 -3.91 13.10
CA THR A 274 -0.70 -3.23 14.08
C THR A 274 -1.34 -1.97 13.49
N LEU A 275 -0.63 -1.21 12.67
CA LEU A 275 -1.19 -0.03 11.99
C LEU A 275 -2.36 -0.43 11.08
N MET A 276 -2.20 -1.48 10.27
CA MET A 276 -3.25 -1.99 9.41
C MET A 276 -4.41 -2.59 10.21
N ALA A 277 -4.12 -3.32 11.27
CA ALA A 277 -5.15 -4.01 12.06
C ALA A 277 -5.98 -3.05 12.92
N HIS A 278 -5.39 -1.98 13.48
CA HIS A 278 -6.02 -1.23 14.55
C HIS A 278 -6.16 0.28 14.30
N ARG A 279 -5.43 0.85 13.33
CA ARG A 279 -5.36 2.32 13.17
C ARG A 279 -6.13 2.86 11.96
N VAL A 280 -6.63 1.98 11.08
CA VAL A 280 -7.33 2.42 9.86
C VAL A 280 -8.60 3.23 10.19
N GLY A 281 -9.33 2.88 11.26
CA GLY A 281 -10.48 3.68 11.71
C GLY A 281 -10.11 5.12 12.09
N GLU A 282 -8.99 5.30 12.79
CA GLU A 282 -8.47 6.63 13.15
C GLU A 282 -7.97 7.41 11.90
N VAL A 283 -7.43 6.70 10.92
CA VAL A 283 -7.05 7.30 9.63
C VAL A 283 -8.28 7.76 8.86
N HIS A 284 -9.34 6.97 8.87
CA HIS A 284 -10.63 7.34 8.28
C HIS A 284 -11.21 8.60 8.93
N ASP A 285 -11.22 8.69 10.26
CA ASP A 285 -11.68 9.89 10.98
C ASP A 285 -10.83 11.11 10.61
N TRP A 286 -9.50 10.95 10.57
CA TRP A 286 -8.57 12.00 10.18
C TRP A 286 -8.81 12.51 8.75
N LEU A 287 -9.11 11.60 7.81
CA LEU A 287 -9.46 11.95 6.43
C LEU A 287 -10.81 12.64 6.35
N LEU A 288 -11.84 12.13 7.05
CA LEU A 288 -13.19 12.71 7.03
C LEU A 288 -13.21 14.16 7.50
N GLU A 289 -12.44 14.51 8.53
CA GLU A 289 -12.30 15.90 9.01
C GLU A 289 -11.80 16.88 7.92
N ARG A 290 -11.18 16.36 6.85
CA ARG A 290 -10.57 17.15 5.76
C ARG A 290 -11.31 17.04 4.43
N LEU A 291 -12.28 16.13 4.37
CA LEU A 291 -13.09 15.86 3.17
C LEU A 291 -14.47 16.53 3.21
N VAL A 292 -14.97 16.84 4.40
CA VAL A 292 -16.34 17.35 4.64
C VAL A 292 -16.35 18.82 5.04
#